data_1c1f054d01613704e0c4270bf2729168
#
_entry.id   1c1f054d01613704e0c4270bf2729168
#
_cell.length_a   1.000
_cell.length_b   1.000
_cell.length_c   1.000
_cell.angle_alpha   90.00
_cell.angle_beta   90.00
_cell.angle_gamma   90.00
#
_symmetry.space_group_name_H-M   'P 1'
#
loop_
_entity.id
_entity.type
_entity.pdbx_description
1 polymer ?
#
loop_
_entity_poly.entity_id
_entity_poly.type
_entity_poly.pdbx_seq_one_letter_code
_entity_poly.pdbx_strand_id
1 'polypeptide(L)'
;MTSPVQTTEHDRILIITLDRPKANAIDAATSQLLGAAFQTLQARDDLSVAIITGGGKQFFSAGWDLKAAADGEAPDADQGVGGFAGLTEYWDLKKPVIAAVNGLALGGGFELALGADLIVAAEHAEFALPEPRIGLVGDAGGIIRLPRRLPRAIAMELLLTGRRAAAGELARWGLVNRIVPRAELLDEC
;
A
#
# COMPACT_ATOMS: atom_id res chain seq x y z
N MET A 1 6.80 -4.67 -22.84
CA MET A 1 7.00 -4.50 -21.40
C MET A 1 5.80 -5.11 -20.70
N THR A 2 6.00 -5.85 -19.62
CA THR A 2 4.90 -6.38 -18.79
C THR A 2 4.23 -5.22 -18.04
N SER A 3 2.91 -5.33 -17.79
CA SER A 3 2.19 -4.32 -17.00
C SER A 3 2.82 -4.19 -15.60
N PRO A 4 2.93 -2.96 -15.05
CA PRO A 4 3.41 -2.75 -13.68
C PRO A 4 2.41 -3.24 -12.62
N VAL A 5 1.19 -3.53 -13.01
CA VAL A 5 0.16 -4.15 -12.17
C VAL A 5 -0.28 -5.45 -12.83
N GLN A 6 -0.14 -6.53 -12.09
CA GLN A 6 -0.52 -7.87 -12.53
C GLN A 6 -1.62 -8.39 -11.60
N THR A 7 -2.57 -9.14 -12.17
CA THR A 7 -3.64 -9.77 -11.38
C THR A 7 -3.65 -11.27 -11.63
N THR A 8 -3.83 -12.02 -10.57
CA THR A 8 -4.11 -13.47 -10.62
C THR A 8 -5.30 -13.78 -9.73
N GLU A 9 -6.02 -14.84 -10.06
CA GLU A 9 -7.20 -15.26 -9.32
C GLU A 9 -6.96 -16.65 -8.74
N HIS A 10 -7.38 -16.81 -7.51
CA HIS A 10 -7.41 -18.12 -6.83
C HIS A 10 -8.74 -18.23 -6.09
N ASP A 11 -9.60 -19.14 -6.55
CA ASP A 11 -10.99 -19.24 -6.07
C ASP A 11 -11.71 -17.89 -6.12
N ARG A 12 -12.10 -17.34 -4.97
CA ARG A 12 -12.81 -16.05 -4.83
C ARG A 12 -11.88 -14.89 -4.45
N ILE A 13 -10.56 -15.07 -4.58
CA ILE A 13 -9.53 -14.13 -4.19
C ILE A 13 -8.91 -13.50 -5.43
N LEU A 14 -8.84 -12.18 -5.47
CA LEU A 14 -8.07 -11.42 -6.46
C LEU A 14 -6.72 -11.04 -5.86
N ILE A 15 -5.63 -11.60 -6.38
CA ILE A 15 -4.29 -11.21 -5.99
C ILE A 15 -3.80 -10.13 -6.96
N ILE A 16 -3.48 -8.95 -6.43
CA ILE A 16 -2.97 -7.80 -7.17
C ILE A 16 -1.49 -7.65 -6.82
N THR A 17 -0.61 -7.74 -7.81
CA THR A 17 0.83 -7.57 -7.63
C THR A 17 1.28 -6.27 -8.28
N LEU A 18 1.79 -5.35 -7.49
CA LEU A 18 2.49 -4.16 -7.96
C LEU A 18 3.94 -4.55 -8.27
N ASP A 19 4.29 -4.71 -9.55
CA ASP A 19 5.61 -5.15 -10.00
C ASP A 19 6.22 -4.11 -10.97
N ARG A 20 6.70 -3.03 -10.39
CA ARG A 20 7.33 -1.92 -11.12
C ARG A 20 8.78 -1.74 -10.66
N PRO A 21 9.76 -1.99 -11.54
CA PRO A 21 11.17 -1.80 -11.21
C PRO A 21 11.43 -0.33 -10.83
N LYS A 22 12.25 -0.03 -9.85
CA LYS A 22 13.14 -0.84 -9.00
C LYS A 22 12.54 -1.04 -7.60
N ALA A 23 11.54 -0.23 -7.22
CA ALA A 23 11.07 -0.08 -5.85
C ALA A 23 9.53 -0.07 -5.77
N ASN A 24 8.83 -0.54 -6.80
CA ASN A 24 7.37 -0.50 -6.87
C ASN A 24 6.82 0.92 -6.60
N ALA A 25 7.49 1.94 -7.16
CA ALA A 25 7.04 3.32 -7.07
C ALA A 25 5.75 3.51 -7.89
N ILE A 26 4.91 4.44 -7.45
CA ILE A 26 3.56 4.63 -7.98
C ILE A 26 3.46 6.02 -8.61
N ASP A 27 3.19 6.07 -9.91
CA ASP A 27 2.79 7.26 -10.66
C ASP A 27 1.28 7.23 -10.94
N ALA A 28 0.76 8.27 -11.58
CA ALA A 28 -0.66 8.39 -11.91
C ALA A 28 -1.15 7.21 -12.77
N ALA A 29 -0.38 6.80 -13.76
CA ALA A 29 -0.73 5.67 -14.61
C ALA A 29 -0.80 4.35 -13.83
N THR A 30 0.13 4.13 -12.89
CA THR A 30 0.12 2.95 -12.02
C THR A 30 -1.07 3.00 -11.04
N SER A 31 -1.42 4.18 -10.50
CA SER A 31 -2.61 4.36 -9.67
C SER A 31 -3.89 3.99 -10.42
N GLN A 32 -4.03 4.44 -11.68
CA GLN A 32 -5.17 4.09 -12.52
C GLN A 32 -5.28 2.57 -12.77
N LEU A 33 -4.15 1.89 -13.01
CA LEU A 33 -4.13 0.44 -13.19
C LEU A 33 -4.52 -0.32 -11.92
N LEU A 34 -4.04 0.12 -10.76
CA LEU A 34 -4.43 -0.42 -9.47
C LEU A 34 -5.94 -0.18 -9.21
N GLY A 35 -6.42 1.03 -9.49
CA GLY A 35 -7.84 1.37 -9.40
C GLY A 35 -8.73 0.47 -10.28
N ALA A 36 -8.29 0.18 -11.51
CA ALA A 36 -9.00 -0.74 -12.40
C ALA A 36 -9.04 -2.18 -11.84
N ALA A 37 -7.98 -2.64 -11.17
CA ALA A 37 -7.98 -3.94 -10.51
C ALA A 37 -8.98 -3.99 -9.34
N PHE A 38 -9.05 -2.94 -8.51
CA PHE A 38 -10.04 -2.85 -7.44
C PHE A 38 -11.47 -2.66 -7.97
N GLN A 39 -11.67 -1.98 -9.11
CA GLN A 39 -12.97 -1.95 -9.79
C GLN A 39 -13.40 -3.35 -10.25
N THR A 40 -12.46 -4.14 -10.75
CA THR A 40 -12.73 -5.55 -11.12
C THR A 40 -13.18 -6.36 -9.91
N LEU A 41 -12.50 -6.22 -8.75
CA LEU A 41 -12.96 -6.82 -7.49
C LEU A 41 -14.39 -6.41 -7.16
N GLN A 42 -14.68 -5.11 -7.18
CA GLN A 42 -15.98 -4.56 -6.79
C GLN A 42 -17.11 -5.04 -7.71
N ALA A 43 -16.86 -5.13 -9.02
CA ALA A 43 -17.87 -5.43 -10.03
C ALA A 43 -18.21 -6.94 -10.16
N ARG A 44 -17.33 -7.84 -9.73
CA ARG A 44 -17.47 -9.29 -9.96
C ARG A 44 -17.99 -10.00 -8.73
N ASP A 45 -19.16 -10.63 -8.81
CA ASP A 45 -19.82 -11.36 -7.72
C ASP A 45 -19.09 -12.66 -7.32
N ASP A 46 -18.29 -13.21 -8.22
CA ASP A 46 -17.47 -14.39 -7.98
C ASP A 46 -16.17 -14.10 -7.20
N LEU A 47 -15.79 -12.82 -7.05
CA LEU A 47 -14.67 -12.39 -6.21
C LEU A 47 -15.18 -11.84 -4.86
N SER A 48 -14.51 -12.16 -3.77
CA SER A 48 -14.91 -11.77 -2.42
C SER A 48 -13.91 -10.86 -1.71
N VAL A 49 -12.62 -10.94 -2.04
CA VAL A 49 -11.54 -10.23 -1.36
C VAL A 49 -10.39 -9.98 -2.33
N ALA A 50 -9.65 -8.91 -2.14
CA ALA A 50 -8.37 -8.73 -2.79
C ALA A 50 -7.20 -8.82 -1.81
N ILE A 51 -6.08 -9.33 -2.31
CA ILE A 51 -4.77 -9.26 -1.67
C ILE A 51 -3.89 -8.38 -2.54
N ILE A 52 -3.33 -7.29 -1.98
CA ILE A 52 -2.35 -6.45 -2.67
C ILE A 52 -0.95 -6.73 -2.12
N THR A 53 0.02 -6.98 -3.02
CA THR A 53 1.41 -7.24 -2.64
C THR A 53 2.39 -6.58 -3.61
N GLY A 54 3.67 -6.47 -3.21
CA GLY A 54 4.74 -5.96 -4.06
C GLY A 54 5.46 -7.08 -4.82
N GLY A 55 5.80 -6.84 -6.07
CA GLY A 55 6.74 -7.68 -6.83
C GLY A 55 8.16 -7.60 -6.26
N GLY A 56 8.97 -8.62 -6.51
CA GLY A 56 10.36 -8.67 -6.05
C GLY A 56 10.50 -9.00 -4.56
N LYS A 57 11.68 -8.68 -3.98
CA LYS A 57 12.04 -9.14 -2.63
C LYS A 57 12.20 -8.03 -1.60
N GLN A 58 12.38 -6.80 -2.03
CA GLN A 58 12.84 -5.71 -1.16
C GLN A 58 11.71 -4.73 -0.80
N PHE A 59 10.84 -4.44 -1.75
CA PHE A 59 9.81 -3.43 -1.57
C PHE A 59 8.41 -4.03 -1.70
N PHE A 60 7.54 -3.63 -0.81
CA PHE A 60 6.11 -3.59 -1.06
C PHE A 60 5.83 -2.43 -2.03
N SER A 61 6.15 -1.21 -1.61
CA SER A 61 6.17 -0.02 -2.45
C SER A 61 6.97 1.11 -1.78
N ALA A 62 7.74 1.86 -2.57
CA ALA A 62 8.40 3.09 -2.11
C ALA A 62 7.47 4.32 -2.14
N GLY A 63 6.21 4.16 -2.55
CA GLY A 63 5.24 5.23 -2.66
C GLY A 63 5.35 6.02 -3.95
N TRP A 64 5.06 7.33 -3.88
CA TRP A 64 5.02 8.21 -5.05
C TRP A 64 6.32 8.20 -5.84
N ASP A 65 6.21 8.14 -7.16
CA ASP A 65 7.35 8.16 -8.07
C ASP A 65 7.93 9.58 -8.18
N LEU A 66 8.91 9.88 -7.33
CA LEU A 66 9.60 11.17 -7.33
C LEU A 66 10.30 11.47 -8.66
N LYS A 67 10.60 10.45 -9.48
CA LYS A 67 11.14 10.67 -10.80
C LYS A 67 10.07 11.15 -11.77
N ALA A 68 8.88 10.53 -11.76
CA ALA A 68 7.74 11.01 -12.55
C ALA A 68 7.38 12.46 -12.17
N ALA A 69 7.40 12.79 -10.87
CA ALA A 69 7.22 14.15 -10.38
C ALA A 69 8.30 15.12 -10.91
N ALA A 70 9.56 14.71 -10.90
CA ALA A 70 10.66 15.53 -11.45
C ALA A 70 10.56 15.69 -12.99
N ASP A 71 9.99 14.70 -13.67
CA ASP A 71 9.74 14.71 -15.12
C ASP A 71 8.44 15.48 -15.48
N GLY A 72 7.72 16.04 -14.49
CA GLY A 72 6.58 16.96 -14.69
C GLY A 72 5.20 16.39 -14.36
N GLU A 73 5.10 15.21 -13.75
CA GLU A 73 3.81 14.73 -13.20
C GLU A 73 3.38 15.65 -12.06
N ALA A 74 2.21 16.26 -12.20
CA ALA A 74 1.66 17.15 -11.20
C ALA A 74 1.22 16.37 -9.94
N PRO A 75 1.38 16.95 -8.72
CA PRO A 75 0.90 16.30 -7.49
C PRO A 75 -0.60 15.99 -7.49
N ASP A 76 -1.39 16.78 -8.21
CA ASP A 76 -2.83 16.64 -8.40
C ASP A 76 -3.20 15.97 -9.74
N ALA A 77 -2.28 15.22 -10.35
CA ALA A 77 -2.56 14.44 -11.54
C ALA A 77 -3.75 13.49 -11.31
N ASP A 78 -4.51 13.21 -12.36
CA ASP A 78 -5.63 12.27 -12.28
C ASP A 78 -5.13 10.85 -11.94
N GLN A 79 -5.36 10.44 -10.71
CA GLN A 79 -4.99 9.12 -10.17
C GLN A 79 -6.07 8.05 -10.47
N GLY A 80 -7.19 8.42 -11.09
CA GLY A 80 -8.31 7.52 -11.36
C GLY A 80 -9.26 7.32 -10.16
N VAL A 81 -10.16 6.35 -10.26
CA VAL A 81 -11.31 6.14 -9.37
C VAL A 81 -10.96 5.98 -7.89
N GLY A 82 -9.84 5.39 -7.57
CA GLY A 82 -9.44 5.09 -6.19
C GLY A 82 -8.45 6.10 -5.60
N GLY A 83 -8.17 7.21 -6.29
CA GLY A 83 -7.13 8.15 -5.91
C GLY A 83 -5.74 7.52 -5.98
N PHE A 84 -4.79 8.05 -5.20
CA PHE A 84 -3.44 7.51 -5.19
C PHE A 84 -3.43 6.00 -4.89
N ALA A 85 -2.60 5.27 -5.63
CA ALA A 85 -2.49 3.81 -5.56
C ALA A 85 -3.83 3.07 -5.79
N GLY A 86 -4.83 3.73 -6.37
CA GLY A 86 -6.12 3.14 -6.73
C GLY A 86 -7.00 2.69 -5.56
N LEU A 87 -6.60 2.95 -4.32
CA LEU A 87 -7.30 2.47 -3.12
C LEU A 87 -7.51 3.57 -2.06
N THR A 88 -6.63 4.58 -2.00
CA THR A 88 -6.64 5.51 -0.87
C THR A 88 -7.89 6.38 -0.79
N GLU A 89 -8.63 6.50 -1.88
CA GLU A 89 -9.90 7.28 -2.00
C GLU A 89 -11.04 6.47 -2.61
N TYR A 90 -10.94 5.13 -2.62
CA TYR A 90 -11.99 4.29 -3.18
C TYR A 90 -13.11 4.03 -2.15
N TRP A 91 -13.91 5.06 -1.88
CA TRP A 91 -14.97 5.03 -0.85
C TRP A 91 -16.12 4.06 -1.15
N ASP A 92 -16.35 3.73 -2.43
CA ASP A 92 -17.41 2.80 -2.86
C ASP A 92 -16.96 1.33 -2.87
N LEU A 93 -15.70 1.04 -2.57
CA LEU A 93 -15.23 -0.34 -2.46
C LEU A 93 -15.80 -0.98 -1.19
N LYS A 94 -16.64 -2.02 -1.38
CA LYS A 94 -17.36 -2.70 -0.28
C LYS A 94 -16.76 -4.07 0.07
N LYS A 95 -15.83 -4.54 -0.75
CA LYS A 95 -15.16 -5.83 -0.53
C LYS A 95 -13.83 -5.60 0.18
N PRO A 96 -13.47 -6.50 1.12
CA PRO A 96 -12.25 -6.34 1.90
C PRO A 96 -10.99 -6.43 1.04
N VAL A 97 -9.97 -5.71 1.50
CA VAL A 97 -8.62 -5.73 0.94
C VAL A 97 -7.61 -6.08 2.04
N ILE A 98 -6.71 -7.00 1.75
CA ILE A 98 -5.60 -7.39 2.61
C ILE A 98 -4.31 -6.87 1.97
N ALA A 99 -3.52 -6.10 2.71
CA ALA A 99 -2.17 -5.75 2.30
C ALA A 99 -1.17 -6.83 2.77
N ALA A 100 -0.63 -7.58 1.82
CA ALA A 100 0.44 -8.55 2.04
C ALA A 100 1.80 -7.85 1.87
N VAL A 101 2.33 -7.27 2.96
CA VAL A 101 3.51 -6.41 2.93
C VAL A 101 4.78 -7.26 2.94
N ASN A 102 5.34 -7.47 1.76
CA ASN A 102 6.48 -8.36 1.51
C ASN A 102 7.85 -7.73 1.74
N GLY A 103 7.93 -6.45 2.17
CA GLY A 103 9.17 -5.72 2.38
C GLY A 103 8.95 -4.28 2.81
N LEU A 104 9.74 -3.33 2.29
CA LEU A 104 9.64 -1.92 2.63
C LEU A 104 8.34 -1.29 2.09
N ALA A 105 7.54 -0.70 2.97
CA ALA A 105 6.36 0.11 2.66
C ALA A 105 6.65 1.56 3.09
N LEU A 106 6.98 2.43 2.14
CA LEU A 106 7.45 3.79 2.41
C LEU A 106 6.54 4.83 1.77
N GLY A 107 6.27 5.92 2.48
CA GLY A 107 5.44 7.01 1.98
C GLY A 107 4.08 6.51 1.50
N GLY A 108 3.71 6.85 0.28
CA GLY A 108 2.50 6.35 -0.35
C GLY A 108 2.35 4.82 -0.38
N GLY A 109 3.46 4.07 -0.29
CA GLY A 109 3.40 2.61 -0.13
C GLY A 109 2.88 2.19 1.24
N PHE A 110 3.22 2.93 2.29
CA PHE A 110 2.61 2.72 3.60
C PHE A 110 1.16 3.22 3.62
N GLU A 111 0.84 4.31 2.91
CA GLU A 111 -0.53 4.82 2.77
C GLU A 111 -1.44 3.83 2.02
N LEU A 112 -0.92 3.16 0.99
CA LEU A 112 -1.60 2.04 0.33
C LEU A 112 -1.92 0.91 1.32
N ALA A 113 -0.94 0.49 2.13
CA ALA A 113 -1.16 -0.53 3.16
C ALA A 113 -2.17 -0.06 4.23
N LEU A 114 -2.16 1.23 4.59
CA LEU A 114 -3.16 1.83 5.50
C LEU A 114 -4.55 1.93 4.89
N GLY A 115 -4.66 1.95 3.57
CA GLY A 115 -5.93 1.90 2.84
C GLY A 115 -6.61 0.54 2.89
N ALA A 116 -5.85 -0.53 3.11
CA ALA A 116 -6.37 -1.88 3.27
C ALA A 116 -7.02 -2.10 4.64
N ASP A 117 -7.94 -3.07 4.71
CA ASP A 117 -8.65 -3.45 5.94
C ASP A 117 -7.73 -4.19 6.91
N LEU A 118 -6.92 -5.12 6.39
CA LEU A 118 -5.96 -5.91 7.16
C LEU A 118 -4.55 -5.76 6.58
N ILE A 119 -3.55 -5.90 7.46
CA ILE A 119 -2.14 -5.92 7.09
C ILE A 119 -1.52 -7.22 7.60
N VAL A 120 -1.05 -8.05 6.68
CA VAL A 120 -0.16 -9.18 6.96
C VAL A 120 1.22 -8.80 6.46
N ALA A 121 2.25 -9.00 7.28
CA ALA A 121 3.59 -8.54 6.95
C ALA A 121 4.62 -9.66 7.03
N ALA A 122 5.60 -9.60 6.14
CA ALA A 122 6.80 -10.41 6.29
C ALA A 122 7.61 -9.95 7.52
N GLU A 123 8.32 -10.87 8.20
CA GLU A 123 9.10 -10.60 9.42
C GLU A 123 10.07 -9.42 9.28
N HIS A 124 10.65 -9.24 8.09
CA HIS A 124 11.62 -8.19 7.79
C HIS A 124 10.98 -6.91 7.22
N ALA A 125 9.66 -6.85 7.13
CA ALA A 125 8.99 -5.67 6.60
C ALA A 125 9.15 -4.46 7.53
N GLU A 126 9.33 -3.29 6.91
CA GLU A 126 9.44 -2.01 7.59
C GLU A 126 8.50 -0.98 6.95
N PHE A 127 8.02 -0.08 7.76
CA PHE A 127 7.07 0.96 7.41
C PHE A 127 7.60 2.33 7.78
N ALA A 128 7.40 3.32 6.93
CA ALA A 128 7.69 4.72 7.27
C ALA A 128 6.82 5.69 6.45
N LEU A 129 6.60 6.87 7.02
CA LEU A 129 6.12 8.07 6.31
C LEU A 129 7.26 9.09 6.31
N PRO A 130 8.21 8.99 5.36
CA PRO A 130 9.43 9.81 5.37
C PRO A 130 9.21 11.23 4.83
N GLU A 131 7.99 11.60 4.43
CA GLU A 131 7.60 12.87 3.84
C GLU A 131 8.13 14.10 4.59
N PRO A 132 8.13 14.16 5.95
CA PRO A 132 8.66 15.32 6.67
C PRO A 132 10.13 15.62 6.39
N ARG A 133 10.91 14.60 6.01
CA ARG A 133 12.34 14.78 5.68
C ARG A 133 12.59 15.54 4.37
N ILE A 134 11.56 15.64 3.55
CA ILE A 134 11.59 16.36 2.26
C ILE A 134 10.58 17.49 2.20
N GLY A 135 10.02 17.91 3.37
CA GLY A 135 9.09 19.02 3.46
C GLY A 135 7.67 18.73 2.99
N LEU A 136 7.29 17.45 2.92
CA LEU A 136 5.95 17.00 2.56
C LEU A 136 5.23 16.38 3.75
N VAL A 137 3.98 15.96 3.53
CA VAL A 137 3.18 15.16 4.47
C VAL A 137 2.59 13.95 3.75
N GLY A 138 2.27 12.90 4.46
CA GLY A 138 1.57 11.73 3.91
C GLY A 138 0.09 12.04 3.69
N ASP A 139 -0.24 12.71 2.60
CA ASP A 139 -1.56 13.26 2.29
C ASP A 139 -2.50 12.28 1.59
N ALA A 140 -1.97 11.18 1.05
CA ALA A 140 -2.78 10.10 0.51
C ALA A 140 -3.47 9.23 1.61
N GLY A 141 -3.61 9.79 2.80
CA GLY A 141 -4.34 9.22 3.94
C GLY A 141 -3.50 8.87 5.16
N GLY A 142 -2.17 8.99 5.10
CA GLY A 142 -1.28 8.68 6.22
C GLY A 142 -1.59 9.50 7.46
N ILE A 143 -1.72 10.83 7.31
CA ILE A 143 -2.04 11.75 8.42
C ILE A 143 -3.43 11.54 9.01
N ILE A 144 -4.34 10.87 8.29
CA ILE A 144 -5.71 10.62 8.73
C ILE A 144 -5.86 9.21 9.30
N ARG A 145 -5.33 8.19 8.58
CA ARG A 145 -5.53 6.77 8.93
C ARG A 145 -4.63 6.32 10.07
N LEU A 146 -3.37 6.76 10.08
CA LEU A 146 -2.42 6.30 11.09
C LEU A 146 -2.86 6.66 12.52
N PRO A 147 -3.29 7.91 12.83
CA PRO A 147 -3.77 8.26 14.18
C PRO A 147 -5.08 7.61 14.59
N ARG A 148 -5.82 7.03 13.65
CA ARG A 148 -7.05 6.28 13.92
C ARG A 148 -6.79 4.79 14.20
N ARG A 149 -5.64 4.28 13.80
CA ARG A 149 -5.25 2.87 13.92
C ARG A 149 -4.17 2.62 14.98
N LEU A 150 -3.47 3.67 15.40
CA LEU A 150 -2.42 3.61 16.43
C LEU A 150 -2.72 4.57 17.59
N PRO A 151 -2.18 4.31 18.80
CA PRO A 151 -2.16 5.31 19.85
C PRO A 151 -1.57 6.63 19.32
N ARG A 152 -2.23 7.76 19.66
CA ARG A 152 -1.89 9.06 19.10
C ARG A 152 -0.40 9.43 19.23
N ALA A 153 0.22 9.12 20.37
CA ALA A 153 1.64 9.42 20.59
C ALA A 153 2.55 8.68 19.60
N ILE A 154 2.27 7.40 19.33
CA ILE A 154 3.04 6.59 18.38
C ILE A 154 2.80 7.08 16.95
N ALA A 155 1.56 7.36 16.59
CA ALA A 155 1.24 7.89 15.26
C ALA A 155 1.95 9.23 15.02
N MET A 156 1.91 10.16 15.99
CA MET A 156 2.58 11.46 15.89
C MET A 156 4.11 11.33 15.81
N GLU A 157 4.69 10.41 16.57
CA GLU A 157 6.13 10.15 16.48
C GLU A 157 6.51 9.73 15.04
N LEU A 158 5.80 8.75 14.46
CA LEU A 158 6.06 8.28 13.10
C LEU A 158 5.85 9.39 12.07
N LEU A 159 4.75 10.14 12.19
CA LEU A 159 4.40 11.23 11.27
C LEU A 159 5.38 12.40 11.33
N LEU A 160 5.89 12.76 12.52
CA LEU A 160 6.75 13.94 12.67
C LEU A 160 8.22 13.63 12.42
N THR A 161 8.67 12.40 12.74
CA THR A 161 10.08 12.04 12.59
C THR A 161 10.40 11.37 11.26
N GLY A 162 9.39 10.78 10.60
CA GLY A 162 9.58 9.97 9.40
C GLY A 162 10.47 8.76 9.64
N ARG A 163 10.60 8.30 10.91
CA ARG A 163 11.40 7.12 11.22
C ARG A 163 10.77 5.84 10.68
N ARG A 164 11.59 4.83 10.49
CA ARG A 164 11.10 3.48 10.20
C ARG A 164 10.59 2.79 11.45
N ALA A 165 9.55 1.98 11.27
CA ALA A 165 9.03 1.05 12.26
C ALA A 165 9.03 -0.36 11.67
N ALA A 166 9.57 -1.32 12.40
CA ALA A 166 9.53 -2.72 12.01
C ALA A 166 8.11 -3.30 12.14
N ALA A 167 7.76 -4.31 11.32
CA ALA A 167 6.48 -5.00 11.41
C ALA A 167 6.15 -5.47 12.83
N GLY A 168 7.14 -5.99 13.57
CA GLY A 168 6.98 -6.41 14.96
C GLY A 168 6.63 -5.29 15.93
N GLU A 169 7.11 -4.07 15.69
CA GLU A 169 6.71 -2.91 16.47
C GLU A 169 5.25 -2.58 16.23
N LEU A 170 4.85 -2.49 14.95
CA LEU A 170 3.47 -2.13 14.56
C LEU A 170 2.44 -3.19 14.92
N ALA A 171 2.85 -4.47 14.96
CA ALA A 171 1.98 -5.55 15.44
C ALA A 171 1.67 -5.42 16.94
N ARG A 172 2.65 -5.02 17.76
CA ARG A 172 2.41 -4.77 19.20
C ARG A 172 1.41 -3.65 19.45
N TRP A 173 1.30 -2.71 18.52
CA TRP A 173 0.32 -1.62 18.56
C TRP A 173 -0.99 -1.94 17.83
N GLY A 174 -1.13 -3.14 17.26
CA GLY A 174 -2.36 -3.62 16.61
C GLY A 174 -2.58 -3.12 15.18
N LEU A 175 -1.56 -2.52 14.54
CA LEU A 175 -1.66 -2.10 13.14
C LEU A 175 -1.44 -3.27 12.18
N VAL A 176 -0.44 -4.10 12.44
CA VAL A 176 -0.15 -5.32 11.68
C VAL A 176 -0.85 -6.50 12.33
N ASN A 177 -1.70 -7.18 11.58
CA ASN A 177 -2.56 -8.26 12.08
C ASN A 177 -1.78 -9.58 12.27
N ARG A 178 -0.86 -9.90 11.36
CA ARG A 178 -0.03 -11.11 11.39
C ARG A 178 1.37 -10.81 10.87
N ILE A 179 2.34 -11.55 11.40
CA ILE A 179 3.73 -11.53 10.92
C ILE A 179 4.14 -12.96 10.65
N VAL A 180 4.66 -13.21 9.46
CA VAL A 180 5.05 -14.55 9.00
C VAL A 180 6.37 -14.49 8.22
N PRO A 181 7.07 -15.62 8.06
CA PRO A 181 8.14 -15.73 7.08
C PRO A 181 7.66 -15.31 5.70
N ARG A 182 8.49 -14.63 4.92
CA ARG A 182 8.08 -14.12 3.59
C ARG A 182 7.52 -15.21 2.67
N ALA A 183 8.03 -16.43 2.77
CA ALA A 183 7.56 -17.54 1.93
C ALA A 183 6.10 -17.94 2.21
N GLU A 184 5.59 -17.64 3.39
CA GLU A 184 4.24 -17.97 3.85
C GLU A 184 3.26 -16.81 3.72
N LEU A 185 3.73 -15.64 3.24
CA LEU A 185 2.99 -14.38 3.32
C LEU A 185 1.64 -14.42 2.58
N LEU A 186 1.60 -14.96 1.37
CA LEU A 186 0.35 -15.03 0.60
C LEU A 186 -0.58 -16.13 1.11
N ASP A 187 -0.03 -17.22 1.62
CA ASP A 187 -0.82 -18.34 2.16
C ASP A 187 -1.51 -17.96 3.49
N GLU A 188 -0.88 -17.05 4.27
CA GLU A 188 -1.48 -16.51 5.51
C GLU A 188 -2.59 -15.50 5.24
N CYS A 189 -2.62 -14.87 4.06
CA CYS A 189 -3.63 -13.88 3.70
C CYS A 189 -4.94 -14.52 3.29
#